data_178e11659cba5d28ef4f8bfe71498b32
#
_entry.id   178e11659cba5d28ef4f8bfe71498b32
#
_cell.length_a   1.000
_cell.length_b   1.000
_cell.length_c   1.000
_cell.angle_alpha   90.00
_cell.angle_beta   90.00
_cell.angle_gamma   90.00
#
_symmetry.space_group_name_H-M   'P 1'
#
loop_
_entity.id
_entity.type
_entity.pdbx_description
1 polymer ?
#
loop_
_entity_poly.entity_id
_entity_poly.type
_entity_poly.pdbx_seq_one_letter_code
_entity_poly.pdbx_strand_id
1 'polypeptide(L)'
;MLLLLIVATLILAIVGKLCYKRLTMPFKVLSWYLIFELFITLFDKWEIDNYKTNVIQHHIEVPGTYIFFGLIYHFLFKNKYIKISILTSIVLVTVLSVINTFFIQKYASLFPTYIMVLTEVLCVILAVMLFNKMLLYPAEVNI
;
A
#
# COMPACT_ATOMS: atom_id res chain seq x y z
N MET A 1 0.73 -22.51 -6.26
CA MET A 1 0.02 -21.35 -5.67
C MET A 1 0.63 -20.02 -6.13
N LEU A 2 1.93 -19.78 -5.98
CA LEU A 2 2.62 -18.54 -6.37
C LEU A 2 2.41 -18.17 -7.85
N LEU A 3 2.53 -19.12 -8.79
CA LEU A 3 2.33 -18.87 -10.20
C LEU A 3 0.93 -18.34 -10.52
N LEU A 4 -0.10 -18.89 -9.87
CA LEU A 4 -1.49 -18.47 -10.04
C LEU A 4 -1.70 -17.04 -9.54
N LEU A 5 -1.06 -16.67 -8.43
CA LEU A 5 -1.08 -15.30 -7.89
C LEU A 5 -0.42 -14.32 -8.89
N ILE A 6 0.76 -14.65 -9.40
CA ILE A 6 1.47 -13.82 -10.39
C ILE A 6 0.61 -13.62 -11.64
N VAL A 7 0.01 -14.69 -12.17
CA VAL A 7 -0.85 -14.62 -13.37
C VAL A 7 -2.08 -13.76 -13.10
N ALA A 8 -2.75 -13.94 -11.96
CA ALA A 8 -3.93 -13.14 -11.60
C ALA A 8 -3.58 -11.65 -11.46
N THR A 9 -2.50 -11.32 -10.75
CA THR A 9 -2.03 -9.94 -10.58
C THR A 9 -1.62 -9.32 -11.91
N LEU A 10 -0.97 -10.08 -12.79
CA LEU A 10 -0.60 -9.63 -14.13
C LEU A 10 -1.83 -9.30 -14.99
N ILE A 11 -2.84 -10.17 -14.99
CA ILE A 11 -4.10 -9.94 -15.72
C ILE A 11 -4.77 -8.66 -15.22
N LEU A 12 -4.89 -8.49 -13.90
CA LEU A 12 -5.50 -7.30 -13.29
C LEU A 12 -4.71 -6.03 -13.61
N ALA A 13 -3.38 -6.09 -13.60
CA ALA A 13 -2.52 -4.96 -13.96
C ALA A 13 -2.69 -4.57 -15.43
N ILE A 14 -2.77 -5.55 -16.35
CA ILE A 14 -3.00 -5.31 -17.80
C ILE A 14 -4.38 -4.68 -18.01
N VAL A 15 -5.45 -5.24 -17.41
CA VAL A 15 -6.80 -4.70 -17.52
C VAL A 15 -6.87 -3.28 -16.96
N GLY A 16 -6.27 -3.03 -15.80
CA GLY A 16 -6.17 -1.70 -15.21
C GLY A 16 -5.46 -0.70 -16.12
N LYS A 17 -4.41 -1.14 -16.83
CA LYS A 17 -3.66 -0.32 -17.78
C LYS A 17 -4.47 -0.02 -19.05
N LEU A 18 -5.17 -1.00 -19.61
CA LEU A 18 -6.03 -0.83 -20.78
C LEU A 18 -7.20 0.12 -20.51
N CYS A 19 -7.81 0.02 -19.33
CA CYS A 19 -8.92 0.87 -18.92
C CYS A 19 -8.48 2.20 -18.29
N TYR A 20 -7.20 2.47 -18.14
CA TYR A 20 -6.62 3.56 -17.33
C TYR A 20 -7.22 4.95 -17.61
N LYS A 21 -7.48 5.27 -18.89
CA LYS A 21 -8.07 6.58 -19.27
C LYS A 21 -9.49 6.77 -18.76
N ARG A 22 -10.24 5.68 -18.52
CA ARG A 22 -11.64 5.70 -18.06
C ARG A 22 -11.78 5.57 -16.54
N LEU A 23 -10.69 5.23 -15.84
CA LEU A 23 -10.70 5.03 -14.40
C LEU A 23 -10.74 6.36 -13.64
N THR A 24 -11.46 6.39 -12.52
CA THR A 24 -11.36 7.47 -11.53
C THR A 24 -10.00 7.41 -10.81
N MET A 25 -9.60 8.50 -10.14
CA MET A 25 -8.27 8.61 -9.51
C MET A 25 -7.96 7.48 -8.51
N PRO A 26 -8.87 7.04 -7.61
CA PRO A 26 -8.60 5.92 -6.72
C PRO A 26 -8.25 4.63 -7.48
N PHE A 27 -8.98 4.33 -8.57
CA PHE A 27 -8.71 3.14 -9.38
C PHE A 27 -7.42 3.24 -10.21
N LYS A 28 -7.01 4.46 -10.58
CA LYS A 28 -5.69 4.67 -11.21
C LYS A 28 -4.56 4.35 -10.23
N VAL A 29 -4.69 4.77 -8.98
CA VAL A 29 -3.72 4.43 -7.92
C VAL A 29 -3.71 2.93 -7.67
N LEU A 30 -4.88 2.28 -7.62
CA LEU A 30 -4.99 0.83 -7.49
C LEU A 30 -4.30 0.08 -8.64
N SER A 31 -4.42 0.57 -9.88
CA SER A 31 -3.69 -0.02 -11.02
C SER A 31 -2.16 0.06 -10.86
N TRP A 32 -1.64 1.15 -10.31
CA TRP A 32 -0.22 1.26 -10.00
C TRP A 32 0.20 0.37 -8.82
N TYR A 33 -0.65 0.23 -7.81
CA TYR A 33 -0.45 -0.71 -6.72
C TYR A 33 -0.31 -2.15 -7.21
N LEU A 34 -1.15 -2.60 -8.15
CA LEU A 34 -1.06 -3.94 -8.71
C LEU A 34 0.29 -4.18 -9.46
N ILE A 35 0.82 -3.16 -10.12
CA ILE A 35 2.14 -3.23 -10.76
C ILE A 35 3.24 -3.32 -9.69
N PHE A 36 3.13 -2.53 -8.63
CA PHE A 36 4.05 -2.57 -7.49
C PHE A 36 4.02 -3.95 -6.82
N GLU A 37 2.84 -4.52 -6.55
CA GLU A 37 2.68 -5.87 -5.99
C GLU A 37 3.31 -6.95 -6.87
N LEU A 38 3.14 -6.85 -8.19
CA LEU A 38 3.80 -7.77 -9.11
C LEU A 38 5.32 -7.70 -8.98
N PHE A 39 5.87 -6.48 -8.93
CA PHE A 39 7.31 -6.27 -8.73
C PHE A 39 7.79 -6.85 -7.40
N ILE A 40 7.08 -6.59 -6.31
CA ILE A 40 7.40 -7.11 -4.97
C ILE A 40 7.35 -8.65 -4.96
N THR A 41 6.34 -9.25 -5.56
CA THR A 41 6.22 -10.72 -5.64
C THR A 41 7.39 -11.36 -6.41
N LEU A 42 7.85 -10.72 -7.49
CA LEU A 42 9.01 -11.19 -8.25
C LEU A 42 10.31 -11.01 -7.47
N PHE A 43 10.42 -9.91 -6.72
CA PHE A 43 11.57 -9.63 -5.86
C PHE A 43 11.63 -10.60 -4.67
N ASP A 44 10.49 -10.91 -4.04
CA ASP A 44 10.36 -11.93 -2.99
C ASP A 44 10.90 -13.29 -3.47
N LYS A 45 10.46 -13.72 -4.64
CA LYS A 45 10.95 -14.97 -5.22
C LYS A 45 12.46 -14.94 -5.46
N TRP A 46 12.98 -13.85 -6.02
CA TRP A 46 14.41 -13.69 -6.26
C TRP A 46 15.21 -13.71 -4.95
N GLU A 47 14.72 -13.04 -3.90
CA GLU A 47 15.33 -13.00 -2.58
C GLU A 47 15.39 -14.41 -1.94
N ILE A 48 14.26 -15.14 -1.98
CA ILE A 48 14.19 -16.52 -1.46
C ILE A 48 15.13 -17.44 -2.21
N ASP A 49 15.18 -17.35 -3.53
CA ASP A 49 16.04 -18.22 -4.35
C ASP A 49 17.53 -17.98 -4.08
N ASN A 50 17.96 -16.72 -3.84
CA ASN A 50 19.35 -16.36 -3.67
C ASN A 50 19.81 -16.33 -2.19
N TYR A 51 18.98 -15.84 -1.27
CA TYR A 51 19.36 -15.60 0.13
C TYR A 51 18.63 -16.50 1.13
N LYS A 52 17.66 -17.30 0.70
CA LYS A 52 16.81 -18.17 1.54
C LYS A 52 16.01 -17.40 2.62
N THR A 53 15.76 -16.12 2.38
CA THR A 53 15.01 -15.21 3.25
C THR A 53 14.20 -14.25 2.37
N ASN A 54 13.20 -13.59 2.93
CA ASN A 54 12.39 -12.55 2.28
C ASN A 54 12.27 -11.29 3.16
N VAL A 55 13.21 -11.09 4.05
CA VAL A 55 13.15 -9.98 5.03
C VAL A 55 13.32 -8.62 4.35
N ILE A 56 14.22 -8.50 3.38
CA ILE A 56 14.52 -7.22 2.71
C ILE A 56 13.28 -6.72 1.96
N GLN A 57 12.61 -7.64 1.25
CA GLN A 57 11.39 -7.32 0.52
C GLN A 57 10.33 -6.68 1.42
N HIS A 58 10.08 -7.20 2.63
CA HIS A 58 9.08 -6.66 3.55
C HIS A 58 9.39 -5.23 4.04
N HIS A 59 10.66 -4.83 4.12
CA HIS A 59 11.03 -3.45 4.44
C HIS A 59 10.64 -2.44 3.34
N ILE A 60 10.43 -2.91 2.11
CA ILE A 60 9.98 -2.11 0.97
C ILE A 60 8.45 -2.23 0.80
N GLU A 61 7.93 -3.45 0.90
CA GLU A 61 6.51 -3.76 0.71
C GLU A 61 5.61 -3.02 1.69
N VAL A 62 5.91 -3.11 2.99
CA VAL A 62 5.05 -2.57 4.04
C VAL A 62 4.82 -1.05 3.89
N PRO A 63 5.85 -0.19 3.82
CA PRO A 63 5.63 1.24 3.61
C PRO A 63 5.07 1.53 2.22
N GLY A 64 5.46 0.80 1.18
CA GLY A 64 4.93 0.95 -0.18
C GLY A 64 3.42 0.71 -0.23
N THR A 65 2.96 -0.39 0.33
CA THR A 65 1.53 -0.73 0.45
C THR A 65 0.77 0.37 1.18
N TYR A 66 1.29 0.87 2.30
CA TYR A 66 0.66 1.97 3.03
C TYR A 66 0.56 3.26 2.22
N ILE A 67 1.59 3.60 1.44
CA ILE A 67 1.57 4.78 0.54
C ILE A 67 0.42 4.65 -0.47
N PHE A 68 0.29 3.51 -1.14
CA PHE A 68 -0.77 3.30 -2.13
C PHE A 68 -2.16 3.33 -1.50
N PHE A 69 -2.39 2.64 -0.39
CA PHE A 69 -3.69 2.70 0.30
C PHE A 69 -3.99 4.09 0.82
N GLY A 70 -3.02 4.78 1.42
CA GLY A 70 -3.18 6.16 1.86
C GLY A 70 -3.58 7.09 0.71
N LEU A 71 -2.96 6.95 -0.48
CA LEU A 71 -3.35 7.71 -1.66
C LEU A 71 -4.76 7.37 -2.15
N ILE A 72 -5.17 6.10 -2.12
CA ILE A 72 -6.55 5.70 -2.46
C ILE A 72 -7.53 6.42 -1.52
N TYR A 73 -7.30 6.36 -0.21
CA TYR A 73 -8.15 7.06 0.76
C TYR A 73 -8.11 8.58 0.58
N HIS A 74 -6.94 9.16 0.30
CA HIS A 74 -6.82 10.59 0.00
C HIS A 74 -7.74 11.04 -1.14
N PHE A 75 -7.87 10.24 -2.19
CA PHE A 75 -8.75 10.56 -3.31
C PHE A 75 -10.23 10.26 -3.03
N LEU A 76 -10.53 9.31 -2.15
CA LEU A 76 -11.91 8.99 -1.76
C LEU A 76 -12.53 10.05 -0.84
N PHE A 77 -11.77 10.64 0.08
CA PHE A 77 -12.28 11.70 0.95
C PHE A 77 -12.34 13.05 0.23
N LYS A 78 -13.41 13.83 0.45
CA LYS A 78 -13.54 15.22 -0.04
C LYS A 78 -13.00 16.25 0.95
N ASN A 79 -13.06 15.96 2.26
CA ASN A 79 -12.66 16.88 3.32
C ASN A 79 -11.15 17.18 3.28
N LYS A 80 -10.80 18.47 3.16
CA LYS A 80 -9.42 18.95 3.06
C LYS A 80 -8.56 18.58 4.28
N TYR A 81 -9.13 18.64 5.48
CA TYR A 81 -8.37 18.33 6.71
C TYR A 81 -8.02 16.84 6.78
N ILE A 82 -8.97 15.96 6.41
CA ILE A 82 -8.71 14.52 6.34
C ILE A 82 -7.63 14.23 5.28
N LYS A 83 -7.69 14.87 4.12
CA LYS A 83 -6.67 14.72 3.07
C LYS A 83 -5.28 15.10 3.54
N ILE A 84 -5.15 16.23 4.23
CA ILE A 84 -3.86 16.70 4.78
C ILE A 84 -3.37 15.69 5.83
N SER A 85 -4.24 15.25 6.74
CA SER A 85 -3.88 14.26 7.76
C SER A 85 -3.37 12.95 7.15
N ILE A 86 -4.02 12.44 6.08
CA ILE A 86 -3.57 11.24 5.36
C ILE A 86 -2.19 11.47 4.74
N LEU A 87 -1.96 12.60 4.04
CA LEU A 87 -0.65 12.89 3.46
C LEU A 87 0.44 13.02 4.53
N THR A 88 0.14 13.69 5.64
CA THR A 88 1.07 13.78 6.78
C THR A 88 1.39 12.40 7.34
N SER A 89 0.40 11.51 7.48
CA SER A 89 0.63 10.15 7.97
C SER A 89 1.49 9.33 6.99
N ILE A 90 1.30 9.48 5.68
CA ILE A 90 2.15 8.83 4.66
C ILE A 90 3.61 9.26 4.85
N VAL A 91 3.86 10.56 4.96
CA VAL A 91 5.23 11.09 5.17
C VAL A 91 5.83 10.56 6.48
N LEU A 92 5.07 10.62 7.59
CA LEU A 92 5.53 10.13 8.89
C LEU A 92 5.87 8.64 8.85
N VAL A 93 4.98 7.81 8.31
CA VAL A 93 5.21 6.36 8.20
C VAL A 93 6.44 6.06 7.33
N THR A 94 6.60 6.79 6.23
CA THR A 94 7.78 6.61 5.34
C THR A 94 9.07 6.94 6.08
N VAL A 95 9.12 8.06 6.81
CA VAL A 95 10.30 8.45 7.61
C VAL A 95 10.56 7.43 8.72
N LEU A 96 9.53 7.02 9.45
CA LEU A 96 9.66 6.01 10.51
C LEU A 96 10.11 4.66 9.95
N SER A 97 9.64 4.26 8.76
CA SER A 97 10.07 3.05 8.08
C SER A 97 11.56 3.09 7.74
N VAL A 98 12.06 4.21 7.23
CA VAL A 98 13.50 4.39 6.95
C VAL A 98 14.31 4.28 8.25
N ILE A 99 13.88 4.98 9.31
CA ILE A 99 14.56 4.91 10.62
C ILE A 99 14.54 3.46 11.14
N ASN A 100 13.38 2.79 11.09
CA ASN A 100 13.24 1.41 11.53
C ASN A 100 14.19 0.46 10.78
N THR A 101 14.25 0.61 9.46
CA THR A 101 15.06 -0.24 8.57
C THR A 101 16.56 -0.13 8.85
N PHE A 102 17.05 1.07 9.12
CA PHE A 102 18.51 1.27 9.31
C PHE A 102 18.96 1.21 10.77
N PHE A 103 18.11 1.59 11.73
CA PHE A 103 18.54 1.77 13.12
C PHE A 103 17.90 0.80 14.11
N ILE A 104 16.66 0.33 13.88
CA ILE A 104 15.91 -0.48 14.86
C ILE A 104 15.87 -1.95 14.44
N GLN A 105 15.26 -2.23 13.31
CA GLN A 105 15.09 -3.58 12.75
C GLN A 105 15.87 -3.66 11.44
N LYS A 106 17.17 -3.98 11.56
CA LYS A 106 18.08 -4.00 10.40
C LYS A 106 17.51 -4.84 9.26
N TYR A 107 17.45 -4.25 8.08
CA TYR A 107 16.84 -4.81 6.86
C TYR A 107 17.33 -6.23 6.47
N ALA A 108 18.52 -6.61 6.88
CA ALA A 108 19.10 -7.91 6.52
C ALA A 108 18.80 -9.04 7.53
N SER A 109 18.22 -8.75 8.69
CA SER A 109 18.12 -9.73 9.78
C SER A 109 16.78 -9.78 10.51
N LEU A 110 16.00 -8.71 10.49
CA LEU A 110 14.78 -8.60 11.28
C LEU A 110 13.60 -8.11 10.42
N PHE A 111 12.44 -8.74 10.58
CA PHE A 111 11.19 -8.29 9.99
C PHE A 111 10.79 -6.90 10.50
N PRO A 112 10.20 -6.03 9.66
CA PRO A 112 9.78 -4.68 10.04
C PRO A 112 8.48 -4.68 10.86
N THR A 113 8.39 -5.51 11.90
CA THR A 113 7.16 -5.77 12.66
C THR A 113 6.54 -4.49 13.23
N TYR A 114 7.34 -3.54 13.72
CA TYR A 114 6.82 -2.30 14.29
C TYR A 114 6.11 -1.42 13.24
N ILE A 115 6.71 -1.30 12.05
CA ILE A 115 6.10 -0.54 10.96
C ILE A 115 4.89 -1.28 10.40
N MET A 116 4.94 -2.61 10.29
CA MET A 116 3.83 -3.44 9.84
C MET A 116 2.60 -3.24 10.73
N VAL A 117 2.74 -3.39 12.06
CA VAL A 117 1.63 -3.16 13.01
C VAL A 117 1.11 -1.73 12.92
N LEU A 118 2.00 -0.73 12.85
CA LEU A 118 1.60 0.67 12.73
C LEU A 118 0.78 0.91 11.46
N THR A 119 1.23 0.42 10.32
CA THR A 119 0.55 0.62 9.03
C THR A 119 -0.79 -0.10 8.97
N GLU A 120 -0.89 -1.31 9.52
CA GLU A 120 -2.16 -2.06 9.59
C GLU A 120 -3.19 -1.33 10.45
N VAL A 121 -2.80 -0.86 11.64
CA VAL A 121 -3.69 -0.07 12.51
C VAL A 121 -4.17 1.19 11.81
N LEU A 122 -3.28 1.92 11.15
CA LEU A 122 -3.66 3.13 10.41
C LEU A 122 -4.61 2.81 9.23
N CYS A 123 -4.37 1.72 8.50
CA CYS A 123 -5.28 1.27 7.43
C CYS A 123 -6.67 0.93 7.97
N VAL A 124 -6.76 0.23 9.11
CA VAL A 124 -8.05 -0.07 9.76
C VAL A 124 -8.77 1.22 10.17
N ILE A 125 -8.07 2.19 10.76
CA ILE A 125 -8.67 3.49 11.11
C ILE A 125 -9.22 4.18 9.86
N LEU A 126 -8.46 4.25 8.77
CA LEU A 126 -8.90 4.85 7.52
C LEU A 126 -10.10 4.13 6.92
N ALA A 127 -10.12 2.79 6.96
CA ALA A 127 -11.24 1.99 6.49
C ALA A 127 -12.52 2.25 7.31
N VAL A 128 -12.43 2.28 8.63
CA VAL A 128 -13.55 2.59 9.53
C VAL A 128 -14.06 4.02 9.30
N MET A 129 -13.16 4.99 9.15
CA MET A 129 -13.53 6.37 8.84
C MET A 129 -14.27 6.47 7.49
N LEU A 130 -13.77 5.78 6.45
CA LEU A 130 -14.44 5.76 5.15
C LEU A 130 -15.81 5.10 5.24
N PHE A 131 -15.93 3.97 5.92
CA PHE A 131 -17.18 3.26 6.10
C PHE A 131 -18.22 4.13 6.82
N ASN A 132 -17.85 4.78 7.93
CA ASN A 132 -18.71 5.71 8.64
C ASN A 132 -19.17 6.89 7.74
N LYS A 133 -18.25 7.43 6.92
CA LYS A 133 -18.59 8.51 5.99
C LYS A 133 -19.54 8.05 4.90
N MET A 134 -19.37 6.85 4.37
CA MET A 134 -20.30 6.28 3.37
C MET A 134 -21.70 6.06 3.93
N LEU A 135 -21.82 5.65 5.19
CA LEU A 135 -23.11 5.41 5.83
C LEU A 135 -23.82 6.70 6.24
N LEU A 136 -23.11 7.64 6.85
CA LEU A 136 -23.71 8.83 7.46
C LEU A 136 -23.75 10.04 6.50
N TYR A 137 -22.75 10.17 5.64
CA TYR A 137 -22.53 11.32 4.77
C TYR A 137 -22.03 10.91 3.38
N PRO A 138 -22.83 10.18 2.59
CA PRO A 138 -22.38 9.64 1.29
C PRO A 138 -21.92 10.74 0.32
N ALA A 139 -22.45 11.97 0.45
CA ALA A 139 -22.03 13.12 -0.38
C ALA A 139 -20.57 13.58 -0.12
N GLU A 140 -19.94 13.17 0.98
CA GLU A 140 -18.55 13.51 1.33
C GLU A 140 -17.51 12.52 0.81
N VAL A 141 -17.94 11.48 0.09
CA VAL A 141 -17.08 10.47 -0.49
C VAL A 141 -17.11 10.57 -2.02
N ASN A 142 -15.95 10.41 -2.65
CA ASN A 142 -15.81 10.33 -4.11
C ASN A 142 -15.81 8.86 -4.55
N ILE A 143 -16.93 8.36 -5.00
CA ILE A 143 -17.07 7.01 -5.56
C ILE A 143 -17.17 7.08 -7.08
#